data_0e710c81e40c12e07fc2c11f784150f7
#
_entry.id   0e710c81e40c12e07fc2c11f784150f7
#
_cell.length_a   1.000
_cell.length_b   1.000
_cell.length_c   1.000
_cell.angle_alpha   90.00
_cell.angle_beta   90.00
_cell.angle_gamma   90.00
#
_symmetry.space_group_name_H-M   'P 1'
#
loop_
_entity.id
_entity.type
_entity.pdbx_description
1 polymer ?
#
loop_
_entity_poly.entity_id
_entity_poly.type
_entity_poly.pdbx_seq_one_letter_code
_entity_poly.pdbx_strand_id
1 'polypeptide(L)'
;MRKICVRVMFLFSIAIAFPSAIFAVDKAEVVKPKADNKPSTQDVDGSVLLHSKTATVHGVKLQYEPQVNKNTLGFWVNEKDWASWEFVVTKPGKFKIEVLQGCGTGQGGSDVAVHVGEKKFPFVVEDTGGFQMFKPRIVGEVEIAKEGKYSLEIRAIKKAKSAVMDVRQIRLIPADAAPEKGK
;
A
#
# COMPACT_ATOMS: atom_id res chain seq x y z
N MET A 1 -74.77 34.87 -41.92
CA MET A 1 -73.89 33.74 -42.26
C MET A 1 -72.57 33.95 -41.47
N ARG A 2 -72.42 33.26 -40.34
CA ARG A 2 -71.22 33.36 -39.49
C ARG A 2 -70.30 32.18 -39.78
N LYS A 3 -69.11 32.42 -40.29
CA LYS A 3 -68.04 31.41 -40.50
C LYS A 3 -67.32 31.15 -39.21
N ILE A 4 -67.37 29.91 -38.70
CA ILE A 4 -66.64 29.47 -37.53
C ILE A 4 -65.25 28.99 -38.01
N CYS A 5 -64.18 29.62 -37.52
CA CYS A 5 -62.80 29.28 -37.80
C CYS A 5 -62.31 28.32 -36.68
N VAL A 6 -62.16 27.05 -36.99
CA VAL A 6 -61.60 26.06 -36.07
C VAL A 6 -60.05 26.16 -36.13
N ARG A 7 -59.43 26.56 -35.05
CA ARG A 7 -57.97 26.52 -34.87
C ARG A 7 -57.58 25.12 -34.36
N VAL A 8 -56.87 24.40 -35.19
CA VAL A 8 -56.21 23.13 -34.79
C VAL A 8 -54.89 23.48 -34.10
N MET A 9 -54.80 23.13 -32.83
CA MET A 9 -53.62 23.33 -32.01
C MET A 9 -52.73 22.07 -32.09
N PHE A 10 -51.59 22.15 -32.80
CA PHE A 10 -50.59 21.07 -32.83
C PHE A 10 -49.81 21.11 -31.53
N LEU A 11 -49.94 20.07 -30.69
CA LEU A 11 -49.06 19.84 -29.52
C LEU A 11 -47.78 19.16 -30.00
N PHE A 12 -46.70 19.93 -30.00
CA PHE A 12 -45.36 19.35 -30.16
C PHE A 12 -44.93 18.73 -28.84
N SER A 13 -44.91 17.39 -28.78
CA SER A 13 -44.27 16.66 -27.68
C SER A 13 -42.74 16.66 -27.88
N ILE A 14 -42.03 17.43 -27.09
CA ILE A 14 -40.57 17.38 -27.03
C ILE A 14 -40.19 16.21 -26.13
N ALA A 15 -39.70 15.12 -26.72
CA ALA A 15 -39.07 14.03 -25.99
C ALA A 15 -37.66 14.45 -25.55
N ILE A 16 -37.50 14.73 -24.26
CA ILE A 16 -36.19 14.98 -23.65
C ILE A 16 -35.54 13.62 -23.43
N ALA A 17 -34.56 13.28 -24.26
CA ALA A 17 -33.68 12.13 -24.04
C ALA A 17 -32.67 12.47 -22.95
N PHE A 18 -32.81 11.87 -21.77
CA PHE A 18 -31.77 11.91 -20.73
C PHE A 18 -30.65 10.96 -21.14
N PRO A 19 -29.38 11.42 -21.21
CA PRO A 19 -28.26 10.50 -21.37
C PRO A 19 -28.14 9.68 -20.08
N SER A 20 -28.31 8.35 -20.16
CA SER A 20 -28.00 7.42 -19.09
C SER A 20 -26.47 7.44 -18.89
N ALA A 21 -26.01 8.22 -17.92
CA ALA A 21 -24.62 8.11 -17.44
C ALA A 21 -24.47 6.74 -16.80
N ILE A 22 -23.83 5.82 -17.49
CA ILE A 22 -23.37 4.55 -16.93
C ILE A 22 -22.21 4.91 -15.99
N PHE A 23 -22.52 5.05 -14.69
CA PHE A 23 -21.48 5.06 -13.66
C PHE A 23 -20.81 3.69 -13.68
N ALA A 24 -19.57 3.64 -14.18
CA ALA A 24 -18.71 2.49 -13.96
C ALA A 24 -18.56 2.32 -12.45
N VAL A 25 -19.19 1.30 -11.89
CA VAL A 25 -18.97 0.87 -10.51
C VAL A 25 -17.53 0.40 -10.46
N ASP A 26 -16.66 1.24 -9.90
CA ASP A 26 -15.28 0.89 -9.62
C ASP A 26 -15.32 -0.34 -8.71
N LYS A 27 -14.69 -1.43 -9.17
CA LYS A 27 -14.76 -2.72 -8.50
C LYS A 27 -14.13 -2.55 -7.12
N ALA A 28 -14.95 -2.53 -6.08
CA ALA A 28 -14.53 -2.31 -4.70
C ALA A 28 -13.29 -3.15 -4.39
N GLU A 29 -12.23 -2.49 -3.94
CA GLU A 29 -11.00 -3.13 -3.50
C GLU A 29 -11.31 -4.09 -2.35
N VAL A 30 -10.90 -5.35 -2.50
CA VAL A 30 -11.13 -6.36 -1.46
C VAL A 30 -10.08 -6.16 -0.36
N VAL A 31 -10.48 -5.52 0.72
CA VAL A 31 -9.66 -5.40 1.93
C VAL A 31 -9.77 -6.69 2.72
N LYS A 32 -8.65 -7.41 2.84
CA LYS A 32 -8.59 -8.60 3.70
C LYS A 32 -8.41 -8.17 5.16
N PRO A 33 -9.26 -8.62 6.10
CA PRO A 33 -9.17 -8.21 7.49
C PRO A 33 -7.79 -8.53 8.07
N LYS A 34 -7.25 -7.58 8.82
CA LYS A 34 -6.05 -7.73 9.63
C LYS A 34 -6.33 -8.69 10.79
N ALA A 35 -5.43 -9.62 11.06
CA ALA A 35 -5.56 -10.59 12.17
C ALA A 35 -5.53 -9.93 13.56
N ASP A 36 -4.90 -8.75 13.69
CA ASP A 36 -4.78 -7.96 14.93
C ASP A 36 -4.85 -6.47 14.58
N ASN A 37 -5.92 -5.80 15.03
CA ASN A 37 -6.19 -4.38 14.73
C ASN A 37 -5.44 -3.40 15.64
N LYS A 38 -4.55 -3.89 16.51
CA LYS A 38 -3.78 -3.00 17.38
C LYS A 38 -2.64 -2.35 16.59
N PRO A 39 -2.53 -1.00 16.57
CA PRO A 39 -1.40 -0.32 15.96
C PRO A 39 -0.07 -0.76 16.58
N SER A 40 0.98 -0.86 15.78
CA SER A 40 2.34 -1.06 16.28
C SER A 40 2.76 0.16 17.08
N THR A 41 3.50 -0.03 18.19
CA THR A 41 4.00 1.06 19.03
C THR A 41 5.52 1.12 18.95
N GLN A 42 6.10 2.27 19.28
CA GLN A 42 7.55 2.37 19.43
C GLN A 42 8.06 1.45 20.53
N ASP A 43 9.16 0.77 20.26
CA ASP A 43 9.95 0.02 21.22
C ASP A 43 10.79 0.92 22.12
N VAL A 44 11.45 0.31 23.12
CA VAL A 44 12.29 1.04 24.08
C VAL A 44 13.49 1.76 23.42
N ASP A 45 13.99 1.22 22.30
CA ASP A 45 15.04 1.81 21.48
C ASP A 45 14.52 2.95 20.56
N GLY A 46 13.23 3.25 20.62
CA GLY A 46 12.57 4.25 19.79
C GLY A 46 12.21 3.78 18.40
N SER A 47 12.54 2.54 17.99
CA SER A 47 12.17 2.02 16.70
C SER A 47 10.70 1.60 16.65
N VAL A 48 10.14 1.48 15.43
CA VAL A 48 8.80 0.90 15.21
C VAL A 48 8.92 -0.29 14.28
N LEU A 49 8.48 -1.46 14.74
CA LEU A 49 8.44 -2.69 13.92
C LEU A 49 7.05 -2.87 13.30
N LEU A 50 7.01 -2.88 11.98
CA LEU A 50 5.82 -3.13 11.15
C LEU A 50 5.97 -4.50 10.49
N HIS A 51 5.58 -5.55 11.23
CA HIS A 51 5.71 -6.92 10.76
C HIS A 51 4.60 -7.28 9.78
N SER A 52 4.88 -8.08 8.76
CA SER A 52 3.92 -8.53 7.75
C SER A 52 2.67 -9.21 8.32
N LYS A 53 2.80 -9.89 9.46
CA LYS A 53 1.68 -10.50 10.19
C LYS A 53 0.58 -9.51 10.59
N THR A 54 0.95 -8.24 10.85
CA THR A 54 0.01 -7.18 11.28
C THR A 54 -0.40 -6.26 10.15
N ALA A 55 0.02 -6.54 8.93
CA ALA A 55 -0.36 -5.77 7.76
C ALA A 55 -1.84 -5.91 7.43
N THR A 56 -2.46 -4.83 7.00
CA THR A 56 -3.71 -4.87 6.25
C THR A 56 -3.35 -5.01 4.77
N VAL A 57 -3.84 -6.08 4.13
CA VAL A 57 -3.58 -6.36 2.73
C VAL A 57 -4.76 -5.88 1.88
N HIS A 58 -4.45 -5.13 0.84
CA HIS A 58 -5.40 -4.57 -0.13
C HIS A 58 -5.16 -5.23 -1.49
N GLY A 59 -6.22 -5.72 -2.11
CA GLY A 59 -6.16 -6.40 -3.41
C GLY A 59 -6.46 -7.89 -3.32
N VAL A 60 -6.03 -8.65 -4.33
CA VAL A 60 -6.55 -10.01 -4.56
C VAL A 60 -5.53 -11.15 -4.40
N LYS A 61 -4.24 -10.89 -4.61
CA LYS A 61 -3.19 -11.93 -4.65
C LYS A 61 -2.19 -11.81 -3.51
N LEU A 62 -1.75 -10.60 -3.19
CA LEU A 62 -0.86 -10.35 -2.06
C LEU A 62 -1.48 -10.94 -0.78
N GLN A 63 -0.69 -11.65 0.02
CA GLN A 63 -1.17 -12.26 1.26
C GLN A 63 -0.04 -12.48 2.25
N TYR A 64 -0.41 -12.59 3.54
CA TYR A 64 0.54 -13.04 4.56
C TYR A 64 0.70 -14.55 4.52
N GLU A 65 1.94 -15.02 4.51
CA GLU A 65 2.34 -16.43 4.53
C GLU A 65 2.95 -16.78 5.91
N PRO A 66 2.21 -17.49 6.77
CA PRO A 66 2.58 -17.69 8.18
C PRO A 66 3.65 -18.77 8.42
N GLN A 67 4.06 -19.51 7.39
CA GLN A 67 5.05 -20.60 7.54
C GLN A 67 6.36 -20.02 8.10
N VAL A 68 7.01 -20.76 9.03
CA VAL A 68 8.20 -20.28 9.77
C VAL A 68 9.33 -19.81 8.84
N ASN A 69 9.56 -20.52 7.73
CA ASN A 69 10.58 -20.15 6.75
C ASN A 69 10.18 -18.95 5.89
N LYS A 70 8.88 -18.64 5.76
CA LYS A 70 8.36 -17.51 5.02
C LYS A 70 8.12 -16.32 5.95
N ASN A 71 7.06 -16.38 6.75
CA ASN A 71 6.66 -15.35 7.71
C ASN A 71 6.71 -13.93 7.09
N THR A 72 6.05 -13.77 5.96
CA THR A 72 6.21 -12.64 5.05
C THR A 72 4.90 -12.29 4.35
N LEU A 73 4.78 -11.08 3.82
CA LEU A 73 3.87 -10.81 2.71
C LEU A 73 4.47 -11.40 1.44
N GLY A 74 3.76 -12.31 0.79
CA GLY A 74 4.16 -12.96 -0.44
C GLY A 74 3.03 -13.02 -1.47
N PHE A 75 3.24 -13.73 -2.58
CA PHE A 75 2.33 -13.75 -3.73
C PHE A 75 2.02 -12.37 -4.30
N TRP A 76 2.94 -11.43 -4.21
CA TRP A 76 2.79 -10.10 -4.80
C TRP A 76 3.00 -10.14 -6.31
N VAL A 77 2.05 -10.73 -7.01
CA VAL A 77 2.08 -10.93 -8.47
C VAL A 77 1.22 -9.92 -9.23
N ASN A 78 0.34 -9.22 -8.52
CA ASN A 78 -0.46 -8.13 -9.06
C ASN A 78 0.09 -6.79 -8.56
N GLU A 79 0.51 -5.90 -9.47
CA GLU A 79 1.08 -4.58 -9.11
C GLU A 79 0.09 -3.64 -8.44
N LYS A 80 -1.22 -3.88 -8.60
CA LYS A 80 -2.26 -3.09 -7.93
C LYS A 80 -2.48 -3.48 -6.47
N ASP A 81 -1.96 -4.65 -6.05
CA ASP A 81 -2.04 -5.06 -4.66
C ASP A 81 -1.02 -4.28 -3.82
N TRP A 82 -1.37 -4.00 -2.58
CA TRP A 82 -0.52 -3.24 -1.66
C TRP A 82 -0.82 -3.62 -0.20
N ALA A 83 0.00 -3.13 0.71
CA ALA A 83 -0.19 -3.38 2.13
C ALA A 83 -0.02 -2.09 2.94
N SER A 84 -0.69 -2.03 4.10
CA SER A 84 -0.61 -0.92 5.03
C SER A 84 -0.49 -1.39 6.47
N TRP A 85 0.07 -0.51 7.30
CA TRP A 85 0.17 -0.66 8.76
C TRP A 85 -0.23 0.64 9.43
N GLU A 86 -0.84 0.52 10.60
CA GLU A 86 -0.99 1.63 11.53
C GLU A 86 0.04 1.53 12.64
N PHE A 87 0.58 2.67 13.07
CA PHE A 87 1.54 2.73 14.17
C PHE A 87 1.41 4.00 14.97
N VAL A 88 1.97 3.97 16.19
CA VAL A 88 1.97 5.10 17.13
C VAL A 88 3.41 5.53 17.38
N VAL A 89 3.67 6.82 17.22
CA VAL A 89 4.93 7.47 17.60
C VAL A 89 4.70 8.22 18.90
N THR A 90 5.50 7.91 19.91
CA THR A 90 5.50 8.58 21.23
C THR A 90 6.72 9.47 21.41
N LYS A 91 7.79 9.24 20.64
CA LYS A 91 9.00 10.07 20.59
C LYS A 91 9.21 10.51 19.14
N PRO A 92 8.82 11.73 18.78
CA PRO A 92 9.06 12.31 17.47
C PRO A 92 10.55 12.34 17.11
N GLY A 93 10.86 12.38 15.81
CA GLY A 93 12.23 12.42 15.33
C GLY A 93 12.37 12.08 13.87
N LYS A 94 13.62 11.87 13.44
CA LYS A 94 13.95 11.35 12.12
C LYS A 94 14.17 9.85 12.20
N PHE A 95 13.64 9.12 11.22
CA PHE A 95 13.68 7.66 11.17
C PHE A 95 14.16 7.20 9.81
N LYS A 96 15.15 6.32 9.78
CA LYS A 96 15.50 5.54 8.61
C LYS A 96 14.40 4.51 8.37
N ILE A 97 13.98 4.35 7.11
CA ILE A 97 12.99 3.36 6.70
C ILE A 97 13.75 2.15 6.18
N GLU A 98 13.71 1.06 6.93
CA GLU A 98 14.31 -0.21 6.54
C GLU A 98 13.23 -1.17 6.08
N VAL A 99 13.39 -1.76 4.87
CA VAL A 99 12.55 -2.81 4.33
C VAL A 99 13.35 -4.10 4.34
N LEU A 100 12.84 -5.14 5.01
CA LEU A 100 13.40 -6.49 4.95
C LEU A 100 12.75 -7.23 3.78
N GLN A 101 13.39 -7.15 2.61
CA GLN A 101 12.89 -7.70 1.35
C GLN A 101 13.48 -9.07 1.01
N GLY A 102 12.69 -9.92 0.36
CA GLY A 102 13.11 -11.11 -0.33
C GLY A 102 12.69 -11.07 -1.80
N CYS A 103 13.57 -11.43 -2.72
CA CYS A 103 13.28 -11.43 -4.15
C CYS A 103 13.94 -12.63 -4.83
N GLY A 104 13.16 -13.38 -5.60
CA GLY A 104 13.64 -14.57 -6.32
C GLY A 104 14.71 -14.23 -7.33
N THR A 105 15.58 -15.20 -7.61
CA THR A 105 16.63 -15.06 -8.63
C THR A 105 16.05 -14.64 -9.98
N GLY A 106 16.56 -13.55 -10.55
CA GLY A 106 16.09 -12.97 -11.80
C GLY A 106 14.77 -12.21 -11.72
N GLN A 107 14.18 -12.02 -10.52
CA GLN A 107 12.91 -11.32 -10.32
C GLN A 107 13.06 -9.85 -9.91
N GLY A 108 14.26 -9.36 -9.67
CA GLY A 108 14.53 -7.97 -9.33
C GLY A 108 14.12 -6.96 -10.40
N GLY A 109 14.22 -5.65 -10.07
CA GLY A 109 13.96 -4.55 -10.98
C GLY A 109 12.56 -3.95 -10.92
N SER A 110 11.67 -4.43 -10.05
CA SER A 110 10.37 -3.77 -9.81
C SER A 110 10.56 -2.43 -9.10
N ASP A 111 9.82 -1.40 -9.52
CA ASP A 111 9.77 -0.12 -8.83
C ASP A 111 8.70 -0.17 -7.74
N VAL A 112 9.06 0.14 -6.51
CA VAL A 112 8.20 0.12 -5.33
C VAL A 112 8.36 1.43 -4.57
N ALA A 113 7.35 1.84 -3.84
CA ALA A 113 7.45 2.96 -2.90
C ALA A 113 6.88 2.61 -1.53
N VAL A 114 7.56 3.08 -0.49
CA VAL A 114 7.00 3.23 0.84
C VAL A 114 6.40 4.63 0.95
N HIS A 115 5.21 4.72 1.54
CA HIS A 115 4.53 5.98 1.82
C HIS A 115 4.35 6.12 3.33
N VAL A 116 4.68 7.29 3.87
CA VAL A 116 4.40 7.67 5.26
C VAL A 116 3.69 9.03 5.24
N GLY A 117 2.38 9.02 5.46
CA GLY A 117 1.55 10.17 5.16
C GLY A 117 1.66 10.57 3.68
N GLU A 118 1.96 11.85 3.41
CA GLU A 118 2.14 12.36 2.04
C GLU A 118 3.55 12.12 1.46
N LYS A 119 4.50 11.68 2.29
CA LYS A 119 5.88 11.45 1.86
C LYS A 119 6.02 10.10 1.17
N LYS A 120 6.74 10.07 0.04
CA LYS A 120 6.95 8.90 -0.79
C LYS A 120 8.45 8.60 -0.92
N PHE A 121 8.82 7.33 -0.71
CA PHE A 121 10.18 6.83 -0.73
C PHE A 121 10.28 5.72 -1.77
N PRO A 122 10.60 6.04 -3.04
CA PRO A 122 10.72 5.06 -4.11
C PRO A 122 12.05 4.31 -4.03
N PHE A 123 12.04 3.03 -4.39
CA PHE A 123 13.23 2.21 -4.52
C PHE A 123 13.01 1.11 -5.56
N VAL A 124 14.11 0.59 -6.09
CA VAL A 124 14.10 -0.56 -7.01
C VAL A 124 14.36 -1.82 -6.19
N VAL A 125 13.53 -2.85 -6.40
CA VAL A 125 13.69 -4.16 -5.76
C VAL A 125 14.96 -4.83 -6.26
N GLU A 126 15.83 -5.24 -5.34
CA GLU A 126 17.04 -6.01 -5.65
C GLU A 126 16.75 -7.50 -5.64
N ASP A 127 17.41 -8.23 -6.53
CA ASP A 127 17.49 -9.69 -6.47
C ASP A 127 18.24 -10.10 -5.20
N THR A 128 17.63 -10.93 -4.36
CA THR A 128 18.26 -11.40 -3.12
C THR A 128 18.69 -12.85 -3.21
N GLY A 129 18.46 -13.51 -4.35
CA GLY A 129 18.77 -14.93 -4.58
C GLY A 129 17.62 -15.88 -4.24
N GLY A 130 16.51 -15.38 -3.68
CA GLY A 130 15.33 -16.19 -3.34
C GLY A 130 14.29 -15.37 -2.58
N PHE A 131 13.00 -15.71 -2.71
CA PHE A 131 11.92 -14.98 -2.03
C PHE A 131 12.02 -15.09 -0.49
N GLN A 132 12.67 -16.12 0.05
CA GLN A 132 12.93 -16.28 1.47
C GLN A 132 14.38 -15.91 1.88
N MET A 133 15.16 -15.39 0.94
CA MET A 133 16.50 -14.84 1.19
C MET A 133 16.37 -13.34 1.51
N PHE A 134 16.01 -13.05 2.76
CA PHE A 134 15.72 -11.68 3.18
C PHE A 134 16.98 -10.85 3.40
N LYS A 135 17.00 -9.64 2.82
CA LYS A 135 18.07 -8.64 3.00
C LYS A 135 17.46 -7.30 3.45
N PRO A 136 18.03 -6.65 4.48
CA PRO A 136 17.59 -5.34 4.90
C PRO A 136 18.06 -4.28 3.90
N ARG A 137 17.18 -3.30 3.65
CA ARG A 137 17.47 -2.14 2.79
C ARG A 137 16.94 -0.87 3.40
N ILE A 138 17.81 0.12 3.57
CA ILE A 138 17.36 1.48 3.88
C ILE A 138 16.89 2.12 2.57
N VAL A 139 15.60 2.49 2.53
CA VAL A 139 14.95 3.04 1.32
C VAL A 139 14.71 4.55 1.43
N GLY A 140 14.96 5.14 2.58
CA GLY A 140 14.84 6.57 2.80
C GLY A 140 14.87 6.95 4.27
N GLU A 141 14.65 8.25 4.53
CA GLU A 141 14.55 8.81 5.87
C GLU A 141 13.31 9.70 5.97
N VAL A 142 12.50 9.50 7.01
CA VAL A 142 11.29 10.26 7.26
C VAL A 142 11.40 11.04 8.57
N GLU A 143 11.02 12.31 8.56
CA GLU A 143 10.83 13.10 9.77
C GLU A 143 9.37 13.04 10.20
N ILE A 144 9.13 12.62 11.44
CA ILE A 144 7.84 12.60 12.12
C ILE A 144 7.92 13.60 13.27
N ALA A 145 7.36 14.79 13.04
CA ALA A 145 7.56 15.95 13.92
C ALA A 145 6.71 15.94 15.19
N LYS A 146 5.68 15.09 15.27
CA LYS A 146 4.75 15.06 16.40
C LYS A 146 4.48 13.62 16.83
N GLU A 147 4.17 13.44 18.11
CA GLU A 147 3.56 12.19 18.59
C GLU A 147 2.17 11.99 17.99
N GLY A 148 1.73 10.74 17.90
CA GLY A 148 0.42 10.42 17.37
C GLY A 148 0.34 9.11 16.59
N LYS A 149 -0.81 8.90 15.98
CA LYS A 149 -1.05 7.76 15.08
C LYS A 149 -0.69 8.13 13.65
N TYR A 150 -0.05 7.18 12.98
CA TYR A 150 0.40 7.29 11.60
C TYR A 150 0.07 6.02 10.83
N SER A 151 0.08 6.13 9.52
CA SER A 151 0.02 4.98 8.62
C SER A 151 1.26 4.92 7.74
N LEU A 152 1.67 3.71 7.42
CA LEU A 152 2.67 3.43 6.41
C LEU A 152 2.07 2.47 5.39
N GLU A 153 2.35 2.72 4.12
CA GLU A 153 1.94 1.86 3.02
C GLU A 153 3.14 1.44 2.19
N ILE A 154 3.05 0.26 1.57
CA ILE A 154 4.00 -0.18 0.54
C ILE A 154 3.23 -0.55 -0.72
N ARG A 155 3.61 0.07 -1.84
CA ARG A 155 2.93 -0.03 -3.13
C ARG A 155 3.91 -0.28 -4.26
N ALA A 156 3.57 -1.19 -5.18
CA ALA A 156 4.30 -1.27 -6.44
C ALA A 156 3.95 -0.05 -7.32
N ILE A 157 4.96 0.53 -7.94
CA ILE A 157 4.81 1.55 -8.99
C ILE A 157 4.79 0.85 -10.35
N LYS A 158 5.69 -0.13 -10.52
CA LYS A 158 5.83 -0.92 -11.74
C LYS A 158 6.39 -2.30 -11.41
N LYS A 159 5.69 -3.34 -11.83
CA LYS A 159 6.18 -4.71 -11.72
C LYS A 159 7.06 -5.04 -12.93
N ALA A 160 8.32 -5.46 -12.68
CA ALA A 160 9.27 -5.76 -13.75
C ALA A 160 9.15 -7.20 -14.28
N LYS A 161 8.85 -8.17 -13.43
CA LYS A 161 8.85 -9.61 -13.74
C LYS A 161 7.54 -10.28 -13.28
N SER A 162 7.57 -11.57 -12.95
CA SER A 162 6.38 -12.35 -12.55
C SER A 162 5.85 -11.95 -11.17
N ALA A 163 6.72 -11.53 -10.25
CA ALA A 163 6.37 -11.04 -8.92
C ALA A 163 7.10 -9.74 -8.60
N VAL A 164 6.60 -8.99 -7.62
CA VAL A 164 7.24 -7.77 -7.13
C VAL A 164 8.38 -8.14 -6.17
N MET A 165 8.06 -8.67 -5.00
CA MET A 165 8.97 -9.14 -3.95
C MET A 165 8.17 -9.74 -2.80
N ASP A 166 8.87 -10.35 -1.84
CA ASP A 166 8.35 -10.62 -0.50
C ASP A 166 8.80 -9.54 0.47
N VAL A 167 7.95 -9.21 1.45
CA VAL A 167 8.24 -8.24 2.51
C VAL A 167 8.00 -8.91 3.86
N ARG A 168 9.06 -9.11 4.66
CA ARG A 168 8.92 -9.71 5.99
C ARG A 168 8.51 -8.67 7.02
N GLN A 169 9.11 -7.50 6.96
CA GLN A 169 8.83 -6.38 7.86
C GLN A 169 9.33 -5.06 7.26
N ILE A 170 8.80 -3.97 7.79
CA ILE A 170 9.37 -2.63 7.64
C ILE A 170 9.69 -2.13 9.05
N ARG A 171 10.85 -1.50 9.23
CA ARG A 171 11.27 -0.93 10.50
C ARG A 171 11.56 0.56 10.34
N LEU A 172 11.01 1.37 11.22
CA LEU A 172 11.39 2.77 11.37
C LEU A 172 12.45 2.81 12.48
N ILE A 173 13.67 3.15 12.14
CA ILE A 173 14.84 3.15 13.05
C ILE A 173 15.22 4.61 13.30
N PRO A 174 15.32 5.09 14.57
CA PRO A 174 15.80 6.44 14.84
C PRO A 174 17.11 6.72 14.09
N ALA A 175 17.18 7.87 13.40
CA ALA A 175 18.32 8.17 12.52
C ALA A 175 19.65 8.33 13.28
N ASP A 176 19.57 8.71 14.55
CA ASP A 176 20.66 8.87 15.51
C ASP A 176 20.97 7.59 16.30
N ALA A 177 20.21 6.50 16.08
CA ALA A 177 20.52 5.23 16.71
C ALA A 177 21.90 4.73 16.28
N ALA A 178 22.70 4.28 17.25
CA ALA A 178 23.96 3.63 16.95
C ALA A 178 23.74 2.41 16.03
N PRO A 179 24.65 2.14 15.08
CA PRO A 179 24.51 0.98 14.21
C PRO A 179 24.45 -0.30 15.06
N GLU A 180 23.47 -1.17 14.78
CA GLU A 180 23.40 -2.47 15.44
C GLU A 180 24.72 -3.21 15.18
N LYS A 181 25.45 -3.55 16.25
CA LYS A 181 26.62 -4.43 16.14
C LYS A 181 26.08 -5.78 15.67
N GLY A 182 26.39 -6.13 14.43
CA GLY A 182 25.99 -7.42 13.85
C GLY A 182 26.37 -8.56 14.80
N LYS A 183 25.37 -9.39 15.13
CA LYS A 183 25.56 -10.68 15.78
C LYS A 183 25.90 -11.72 14.74
#